data_b4096a69fe5ab022b182faa07d9696f6
#
_entry.id   b4096a69fe5ab022b182faa07d9696f6
#
_cell.length_a   1.000
_cell.length_b   1.000
_cell.length_c   1.000
_cell.angle_alpha   90.00
_cell.angle_beta   90.00
_cell.angle_gamma   90.00
#
_symmetry.space_group_name_H-M   'P 1'
#
loop_
_entity.id
_entity.type
_entity.pdbx_description
1 polymer ?
#
loop_
_entity_poly.entity_id
_entity_poly.type
_entity_poly.pdbx_seq_one_letter_code
_entity_poly.pdbx_strand_id
1 'polypeptide(L)' 'MKYLSTTEIATLWGISERSVRDYCNKGRVIGAILEGKTWRIPE' A
#
# COMPACT_ATOMS: atom_id res chain seq x y z
N MET A 1 1.66 15.28 -3.77
CA MET A 1 1.57 14.11 -2.91
C MET A 1 2.49 13.01 -3.38
N LYS A 2 3.09 12.34 -2.44
CA LYS A 2 4.05 11.29 -2.73
C LYS A 2 3.40 9.93 -2.56
N TYR A 3 3.57 9.08 -3.55
CA TYR A 3 3.08 7.70 -3.46
C TYR A 3 4.21 6.76 -3.11
N LEU A 4 3.92 5.82 -2.22
CA LEU A 4 4.88 4.83 -1.77
C LEU A 4 4.45 3.45 -2.24
N SER A 5 5.44 2.57 -2.45
CA SER A 5 5.16 1.19 -2.82
C SER A 5 4.74 0.39 -1.58
N THR A 6 4.23 -0.84 -1.82
CA THR A 6 3.86 -1.70 -0.70
C THR A 6 5.06 -2.01 0.19
N THR A 7 6.25 -2.15 -0.41
CA THR A 7 7.47 -2.41 0.37
C THR A 7 7.76 -1.26 1.32
N GLU A 8 7.68 -0.04 0.82
CA GLU A 8 7.96 1.13 1.62
C GLU A 8 6.91 1.31 2.72
N ILE A 9 5.64 1.12 2.39
CA ILE A 9 4.57 1.23 3.36
C ILE A 9 4.69 0.15 4.43
N ALA A 10 5.04 -1.07 4.03
CA ALA A 10 5.20 -2.16 4.98
C ALA A 10 6.27 -1.82 6.02
N THR A 11 7.38 -1.26 5.56
CA THR A 11 8.44 -0.83 6.46
C THR A 11 7.98 0.29 7.38
N LEU A 12 7.27 1.27 6.81
CA LEU A 12 6.79 2.42 7.56
C LEU A 12 5.79 2.02 8.65
N TRP A 13 4.89 1.11 8.30
CA TRP A 13 3.86 0.66 9.22
C TRP A 13 4.30 -0.49 10.13
N GLY A 14 5.45 -1.08 9.85
CA GLY A 14 5.95 -2.20 10.63
C GLY A 14 5.16 -3.48 10.45
N ILE A 15 4.66 -3.71 9.24
CA ILE A 15 3.90 -4.92 8.90
C ILE A 15 4.46 -5.52 7.61
N SER A 16 3.97 -6.70 7.23
CA SER A 16 4.45 -7.36 6.03
C SER A 16 3.79 -6.74 4.78
N GLU A 17 4.45 -6.93 3.63
CA GLU A 17 3.89 -6.45 2.36
C GLU A 17 2.56 -7.13 2.06
N ARG A 18 2.44 -8.38 2.45
CA ARG A 18 1.20 -9.12 2.26
C ARG A 18 0.06 -8.45 3.01
N SER A 19 0.33 -8.01 4.23
CA SER A 19 -0.67 -7.30 5.03
C SER A 19 -1.07 -5.98 4.38
N VAL A 20 -0.09 -5.26 3.83
CA VAL A 20 -0.38 -4.01 3.12
C VAL A 20 -1.30 -4.26 1.93
N ARG A 21 -0.98 -5.27 1.13
CA ARG A 21 -1.82 -5.59 -0.03
C ARG A 21 -3.21 -6.01 0.38
N ASP A 22 -3.33 -6.74 1.47
CA ASP A 22 -4.62 -7.16 1.99
C ASP A 22 -5.47 -5.96 2.39
N TYR A 23 -4.86 -5.00 3.07
CA TYR A 23 -5.55 -3.77 3.43
C TYR A 23 -6.02 -3.00 2.20
N CYS A 24 -5.17 -2.94 1.17
CA CYS A 24 -5.54 -2.27 -0.07
C CYS A 24 -6.71 -2.97 -0.75
N ASN A 25 -6.67 -4.31 -0.79
CA ASN A 25 -7.74 -5.09 -1.40
C ASN A 25 -9.08 -4.92 -0.68
N LYS A 26 -9.03 -4.71 0.62
CA LYS A 26 -10.23 -4.53 1.42
C LYS A 26 -10.73 -3.09 1.44
N GLY A 27 -10.02 -2.21 0.76
CA GLY A 27 -10.40 -0.81 0.69
C GLY A 27 -10.17 -0.05 1.98
N ARG A 28 -9.27 -0.54 2.82
CA ARG A 28 -8.97 0.14 4.09
C ARG A 28 -7.99 1.28 3.93
N VAL A 29 -7.32 1.33 2.79
CA VAL A 29 -6.36 2.38 2.50
C VAL A 29 -6.99 3.38 1.56
N ILE A 30 -7.28 4.56 2.05
CA ILE A 30 -7.91 5.61 1.26
C ILE A 30 -6.88 6.18 0.27
N GLY A 31 -7.29 6.26 -0.99
CA GLY A 31 -6.42 6.82 -2.02
C GLY A 31 -5.44 5.83 -2.63
N ALA A 32 -5.45 4.59 -2.19
CA ALA A 32 -4.57 3.57 -2.77
C ALA A 32 -4.97 3.28 -4.21
N ILE A 33 -3.98 3.19 -5.08
CA ILE A 33 -4.20 2.94 -6.51
C ILE A 33 -3.46 1.68 -6.91
N LEU A 34 -4.15 0.80 -7.62
CA LEU A 34 -3.51 -0.40 -8.16
C LEU A 34 -2.98 -0.08 -9.55
N GLU A 35 -1.68 -0.15 -9.70
CA GLU A 35 -1.01 0.11 -10.97
C GLU A 35 -0.31 -1.14 -11.42
N GLY A 36 -0.90 -1.84 -12.37
CA GLY A 36 -0.40 -3.14 -12.80
C GLY A 36 -0.49 -4.13 -11.65
N LYS A 37 0.65 -4.62 -11.21
CA LYS A 37 0.71 -5.56 -10.10
C LYS A 37 1.16 -4.90 -8.80
N THR A 38 1.31 -3.59 -8.81
CA THR A 38 1.85 -2.86 -7.67
C THR A 38 0.82 -1.86 -7.14
N TRP A 39 0.63 -1.87 -5.85
CA TRP A 39 -0.19 -0.86 -5.20
C TRP A 39 0.63 0.40 -4.95
N ARG A 40 0.01 1.53 -5.20
CA ARG A 40 0.60 2.84 -4.90
C ARG A 40 -0.24 3.47 -3.82
N ILE A 41 0.38 3.83 -2.73
CA ILE A 41 -0.32 4.31 -1.55
C ILE A 41 0.14 5.74 -1.25
N PRO A 42 -0.79 6.70 -1.15
CA PRO A 42 -0.42 8.07 -0.82
C PRO A 42 0.12 8.15 0.61
N GLU A 43 1.13 8.96 0.77
CA GLU A 43 1.80 9.14 2.05
C GLU A 43 0.89 9.76 3.12
#